data_49f26673d84ac618b0cd8186a92adc4e
#
_entry.id   49f26673d84ac618b0cd8186a92adc4e
#
_cell.length_a   1.000
_cell.length_b   1.000
_cell.length_c   1.000
_cell.angle_alpha   90.00
_cell.angle_beta   90.00
_cell.angle_gamma   90.00
#
_symmetry.space_group_name_H-M   'P 1'
#
loop_
_entity.id
_entity.type
_entity.pdbx_description
1 polymer ?
#
loop_
_entity_poly.entity_id
_entity_poly.type
_entity_poly.pdbx_seq_one_letter_code
_entity_poly.pdbx_strand_id
1 'polypeptide(L)'
;MTRQRRRNIIKARRTGTGIALVAAISFIAGMTDAVGLHISGDFVSFMTGNTTRAAVSAEAGIYSHAAKLLVAIIAFVAGNAGGIVVAHKFERRIFAVLMAVGSLVAIAALLRGESSGLVQFYLVVFAMGMVNAAVEHIEGLPIGLT
;
A
#
# COMPACT_ATOMS: atom_id res chain seq x y z
N MET A 1 10.82 -11.98 40.08
CA MET A 1 10.05 -11.99 38.80
C MET A 1 10.61 -13.11 37.93
N THR A 2 9.82 -14.18 37.64
CA THR A 2 10.32 -15.36 36.92
C THR A 2 10.66 -15.01 35.47
N ARG A 3 11.70 -15.64 34.88
CA ARG A 3 12.10 -15.45 33.46
C ARG A 3 10.92 -15.61 32.49
N GLN A 4 9.97 -16.50 32.82
CA GLN A 4 8.74 -16.74 32.04
C GLN A 4 7.82 -15.50 32.00
N ARG A 5 7.61 -14.84 33.14
CA ARG A 5 6.77 -13.64 33.24
C ARG A 5 7.35 -12.47 32.44
N ARG A 6 8.67 -12.30 32.44
CA ARG A 6 9.37 -11.29 31.67
C ARG A 6 9.24 -11.52 30.14
N ARG A 7 9.37 -12.80 29.71
CA ARG A 7 9.17 -13.20 28.31
C ARG A 7 7.75 -12.92 27.86
N ASN A 8 6.75 -13.24 28.66
CA ASN A 8 5.34 -13.01 28.32
C ASN A 8 5.01 -11.51 28.21
N ILE A 9 5.57 -10.66 29.07
CA ILE A 9 5.40 -9.21 29.02
C ILE A 9 6.05 -8.62 27.76
N ILE A 10 7.25 -9.07 27.39
CA ILE A 10 7.94 -8.62 26.18
C ILE A 10 7.15 -9.05 24.94
N LYS A 11 6.66 -10.29 24.89
CA LYS A 11 5.84 -10.81 23.80
C LYS A 11 4.54 -10.02 23.67
N ALA A 12 3.83 -9.77 24.77
CA ALA A 12 2.58 -8.98 24.75
C ALA A 12 2.81 -7.54 24.29
N ARG A 13 3.89 -6.88 24.70
CA ARG A 13 4.24 -5.53 24.24
C ARG A 13 4.55 -5.51 22.73
N ARG A 14 5.34 -6.47 22.23
CA ARG A 14 5.66 -6.60 20.80
C ARG A 14 4.40 -6.80 19.95
N THR A 15 3.50 -7.68 20.39
CA THR A 15 2.22 -7.92 19.71
C THR A 15 1.35 -6.66 19.71
N GLY A 16 1.25 -5.95 20.84
CA GLY A 16 0.49 -4.69 20.93
C GLY A 16 1.02 -3.59 20.00
N THR A 17 2.34 -3.42 19.93
CA THR A 17 2.97 -2.46 19.01
C THR A 17 2.75 -2.85 17.54
N GLY A 18 2.85 -4.15 17.22
CA GLY A 18 2.57 -4.66 15.88
C GLY A 18 1.13 -4.38 15.44
N ILE A 19 0.16 -4.68 16.30
CA ILE A 19 -1.27 -4.42 16.03
C ILE A 19 -1.53 -2.93 15.83
N ALA A 20 -0.96 -2.06 16.68
CA ALA A 20 -1.13 -0.62 16.56
C ALA A 20 -0.55 -0.08 15.24
N LEU A 21 0.61 -0.60 14.82
CA LEU A 21 1.23 -0.22 13.56
C LEU A 21 0.39 -0.66 12.35
N VAL A 22 -0.12 -1.89 12.37
CA VAL A 22 -1.01 -2.39 11.31
C VAL A 22 -2.29 -1.57 11.25
N ALA A 23 -2.91 -1.27 12.39
CA ALA A 23 -4.10 -0.43 12.44
C ALA A 23 -3.84 0.98 11.88
N ALA A 24 -2.70 1.59 12.21
CA ALA A 24 -2.30 2.89 11.68
C ALA A 24 -2.10 2.85 10.15
N ILE A 25 -1.40 1.83 9.64
CA ILE A 25 -1.18 1.65 8.20
C ILE A 25 -2.50 1.41 7.47
N SER A 26 -3.38 0.57 8.02
CA SER A 26 -4.71 0.31 7.44
C SER A 26 -5.58 1.57 7.41
N PHE A 27 -5.50 2.38 8.46
CA PHE A 27 -6.20 3.67 8.50
C PHE A 27 -5.68 4.63 7.43
N ILE A 28 -4.36 4.75 7.28
CA ILE A 28 -3.73 5.59 6.25
C ILE A 28 -4.12 5.07 4.85
N ALA A 29 -4.09 3.75 4.63
CA ALA A 29 -4.51 3.16 3.36
C ALA A 29 -5.97 3.51 3.03
N GLY A 30 -6.88 3.37 3.99
CA GLY A 30 -8.28 3.75 3.82
C GLY A 30 -8.49 5.24 3.54
N MET A 31 -7.74 6.12 4.21
CA MET A 31 -7.76 7.56 3.91
C MET A 31 -7.25 7.85 2.50
N THR A 32 -6.16 7.20 2.10
CA THR A 32 -5.58 7.37 0.76
C THR A 32 -6.54 6.88 -0.32
N ASP A 33 -7.25 5.77 -0.07
CA ASP A 33 -8.29 5.27 -0.96
C ASP A 33 -9.49 6.23 -1.06
N ALA A 34 -9.92 6.82 0.05
CA ALA A 34 -10.99 7.81 0.03
C ALA A 34 -10.63 9.05 -0.82
N VAL A 35 -9.39 9.53 -0.68
CA VAL A 35 -8.85 10.64 -1.48
C VAL A 35 -8.71 10.22 -2.94
N GLY A 36 -8.17 9.04 -3.22
CA GLY A 36 -8.04 8.47 -4.57
C GLY A 36 -9.39 8.36 -5.26
N LEU A 37 -10.38 7.81 -4.58
CA LEU A 37 -11.74 7.67 -5.08
C LEU A 37 -12.39 9.04 -5.38
N HIS A 38 -12.14 10.04 -4.53
CA HIS A 38 -12.67 11.40 -4.72
C HIS A 38 -12.02 12.11 -5.94
N ILE A 39 -10.72 11.96 -6.14
CA ILE A 39 -9.96 12.66 -7.18
C ILE A 39 -9.99 11.93 -8.52
N SER A 40 -9.76 10.63 -8.52
CA SER A 40 -9.59 9.82 -9.75
C SER A 40 -10.77 8.90 -10.06
N GLY A 41 -11.72 8.77 -9.13
CA GLY A 41 -12.83 7.84 -9.21
C GLY A 41 -12.44 6.38 -8.92
N ASP A 42 -11.16 6.09 -8.55
CA ASP A 42 -10.65 4.73 -8.40
C ASP A 42 -9.82 4.59 -7.12
N PHE A 43 -9.69 3.36 -6.62
CA PHE A 43 -8.90 3.07 -5.43
C PHE A 43 -7.40 3.03 -5.72
N VAL A 44 -6.59 3.43 -4.76
CA VAL A 44 -5.12 3.41 -4.88
C VAL A 44 -4.47 2.28 -4.09
N SER A 45 -5.17 1.70 -3.11
CA SER A 45 -4.68 0.54 -2.33
C SER A 45 -5.64 -0.65 -2.34
N PHE A 46 -6.94 -0.44 -2.52
CA PHE A 46 -7.96 -1.50 -2.53
C PHE A 46 -8.06 -2.20 -3.89
N MET A 47 -7.10 -3.08 -4.20
CA MET A 47 -6.98 -3.71 -5.51
C MET A 47 -8.11 -4.70 -5.84
N THR A 48 -8.71 -5.36 -4.85
CA THR A 48 -9.91 -6.20 -5.07
C THR A 48 -11.09 -5.37 -5.55
N GLY A 49 -11.27 -4.16 -5.01
CA GLY A 49 -12.25 -3.19 -5.51
C GLY A 49 -11.98 -2.76 -6.94
N ASN A 50 -10.72 -2.48 -7.28
CA ASN A 50 -10.34 -2.14 -8.66
C ASN A 50 -10.54 -3.31 -9.63
N THR A 51 -10.29 -4.56 -9.21
CA THR A 51 -10.55 -5.76 -10.02
C THR A 51 -12.04 -5.89 -10.34
N THR A 52 -12.92 -5.73 -9.34
CA THR A 52 -14.37 -5.77 -9.53
C THR A 52 -14.82 -4.66 -10.48
N ARG A 53 -14.33 -3.43 -10.29
CA ARG A 53 -14.69 -2.30 -11.17
C ARG A 53 -14.18 -2.48 -12.59
N ALA A 54 -12.99 -3.07 -12.78
CA ALA A 54 -12.47 -3.40 -14.10
C ALA A 54 -13.39 -4.39 -14.83
N ALA A 55 -13.87 -5.44 -14.15
CA ALA A 55 -14.79 -6.41 -14.71
C ALA A 55 -16.14 -5.76 -15.09
N VAL A 56 -16.72 -4.95 -14.20
CA VAL A 56 -17.97 -4.22 -14.46
C VAL A 56 -17.81 -3.23 -15.63
N SER A 57 -16.67 -2.53 -15.69
CA SER A 57 -16.39 -1.59 -16.78
C SER A 57 -16.23 -2.31 -18.13
N ALA A 58 -15.61 -3.47 -18.14
CA ALA A 58 -15.45 -4.30 -19.34
C ALA A 58 -16.79 -4.83 -19.83
N GLU A 59 -17.66 -5.29 -18.92
CA GLU A 59 -19.02 -5.73 -19.25
C GLU A 59 -19.85 -4.59 -19.83
N ALA A 60 -19.74 -3.37 -19.28
CA ALA A 60 -20.40 -2.16 -19.76
C ALA A 60 -19.79 -1.61 -21.08
N GLY A 61 -18.76 -2.24 -21.64
CA GLY A 61 -18.07 -1.77 -22.87
C GLY A 61 -17.12 -0.60 -22.65
N ILE A 62 -16.82 -0.20 -21.40
CA ILE A 62 -15.92 0.91 -21.06
C ILE A 62 -14.48 0.38 -20.93
N TYR A 63 -13.93 -0.11 -22.04
CA TYR A 63 -12.62 -0.78 -22.06
C TYR A 63 -11.45 0.11 -21.63
N SER A 64 -11.53 1.42 -21.89
CA SER A 64 -10.49 2.37 -21.45
C SER A 64 -10.36 2.43 -19.94
N HIS A 65 -11.48 2.44 -19.22
CA HIS A 65 -11.49 2.43 -17.76
C HIS A 65 -11.05 1.06 -17.20
N ALA A 66 -11.53 -0.04 -17.82
CA ALA A 66 -11.07 -1.38 -17.46
C ALA A 66 -9.54 -1.53 -17.61
N ALA A 67 -8.97 -1.05 -18.73
CA ALA A 67 -7.54 -1.06 -18.97
C ALA A 67 -6.77 -0.21 -17.96
N LYS A 68 -7.25 0.99 -17.61
CA LYS A 68 -6.68 1.85 -16.55
C LYS A 68 -6.56 1.08 -15.24
N LEU A 69 -7.61 0.38 -14.83
CA LEU A 69 -7.63 -0.38 -13.57
C LEU A 69 -6.72 -1.61 -13.62
N LEU A 70 -6.62 -2.31 -14.75
CA LEU A 70 -5.67 -3.42 -14.92
C LEU A 70 -4.23 -2.95 -14.81
N VAL A 71 -3.88 -1.81 -15.41
CA VAL A 71 -2.55 -1.20 -15.25
C VAL A 71 -2.30 -0.80 -13.79
N ALA A 72 -3.31 -0.30 -13.08
CA ALA A 72 -3.19 0.01 -11.64
C ALA A 72 -2.87 -1.25 -10.81
N ILE A 73 -3.53 -2.37 -11.08
CA ILE A 73 -3.24 -3.64 -10.40
C ILE A 73 -1.79 -4.08 -10.67
N ILE A 74 -1.32 -3.99 -11.92
CA ILE A 74 0.06 -4.32 -12.29
C ILE A 74 1.03 -3.37 -11.57
N ALA A 75 0.75 -2.07 -11.52
CA ALA A 75 1.57 -1.09 -10.81
C ALA A 75 1.66 -1.38 -9.30
N PHE A 76 0.55 -1.80 -8.68
CA PHE A 76 0.52 -2.21 -7.28
C PHE A 76 1.39 -3.45 -7.02
N VAL A 77 1.27 -4.48 -7.86
CA VAL A 77 2.08 -5.71 -7.76
C VAL A 77 3.56 -5.39 -7.95
N ALA A 78 3.90 -4.55 -8.93
CA ALA A 78 5.26 -4.08 -9.15
C ALA A 78 5.78 -3.26 -7.95
N GLY A 79 4.94 -2.43 -7.34
CA GLY A 79 5.24 -1.69 -6.12
C GLY A 79 5.54 -2.63 -4.95
N ASN A 80 4.71 -3.67 -4.76
CA ASN A 80 4.95 -4.68 -3.73
C ASN A 80 6.30 -5.40 -3.93
N ALA A 81 6.60 -5.83 -5.14
CA ALA A 81 7.91 -6.41 -5.48
C ALA A 81 9.05 -5.42 -5.22
N GLY A 82 8.90 -4.16 -5.61
CA GLY A 82 9.87 -3.08 -5.35
C GLY A 82 10.10 -2.86 -3.85
N GLY A 83 9.03 -2.88 -3.05
CA GLY A 83 9.08 -2.77 -1.60
C GLY A 83 9.89 -3.91 -0.97
N ILE A 84 9.70 -5.15 -1.43
CA ILE A 84 10.47 -6.33 -1.00
C ILE A 84 11.95 -6.14 -1.33
N VAL A 85 12.29 -5.70 -2.54
CA VAL A 85 13.68 -5.45 -2.96
C VAL A 85 14.34 -4.38 -2.07
N VAL A 86 13.65 -3.26 -1.82
CA VAL A 86 14.14 -2.20 -0.92
C VAL A 86 14.33 -2.74 0.49
N ALA A 87 13.37 -3.51 1.01
CA ALA A 87 13.46 -4.11 2.33
C ALA A 87 14.65 -5.08 2.47
N HIS A 88 15.03 -5.81 1.41
CA HIS A 88 16.19 -6.71 1.44
C HIS A 88 17.53 -5.98 1.37
N LYS A 89 17.57 -4.81 0.73
CA LYS A 89 18.81 -4.08 0.50
C LYS A 89 19.30 -3.28 1.72
N PHE A 90 18.40 -2.93 2.66
CA PHE A 90 18.70 -2.07 3.80
C PHE A 90 18.50 -2.79 5.13
N GLU A 91 19.41 -2.54 6.09
CA GLU A 91 19.30 -3.10 7.46
C GLU A 91 18.04 -2.62 8.19
N ARG A 92 17.67 -1.36 8.02
CA ARG A 92 16.44 -0.75 8.58
C ARG A 92 15.30 -0.85 7.58
N ARG A 93 14.86 -2.06 7.30
CA ARG A 93 13.90 -2.42 6.24
C ARG A 93 12.66 -1.53 6.19
N ILE A 94 11.92 -1.44 7.29
CA ILE A 94 10.66 -0.66 7.37
C ILE A 94 10.93 0.82 7.11
N PHE A 95 11.97 1.38 7.73
CA PHE A 95 12.32 2.79 7.54
C PHE A 95 12.67 3.10 6.08
N ALA A 96 13.45 2.24 5.43
CA ALA A 96 13.84 2.42 4.03
C ALA A 96 12.60 2.39 3.09
N VAL A 97 11.68 1.45 3.31
CA VAL A 97 10.44 1.38 2.52
C VAL A 97 9.57 2.61 2.75
N LEU A 98 9.38 3.04 4.01
CA LEU A 98 8.58 4.22 4.32
C LEU A 98 9.19 5.51 3.73
N MET A 99 10.51 5.65 3.73
CA MET A 99 11.20 6.78 3.08
C MET A 99 11.02 6.77 1.56
N ALA A 100 11.12 5.59 0.92
CA ALA A 100 10.86 5.45 -0.51
C ALA A 100 9.41 5.79 -0.86
N VAL A 101 8.44 5.29 -0.09
CA VAL A 101 7.02 5.59 -0.24
C VAL A 101 6.75 7.09 -0.06
N GLY A 102 7.27 7.69 1.01
CA GLY A 102 7.12 9.13 1.27
C GLY A 102 7.69 9.98 0.13
N SER A 103 8.84 9.59 -0.42
CA SER A 103 9.44 10.26 -1.57
C SER A 103 8.57 10.15 -2.83
N LEU A 104 8.01 8.97 -3.12
CA LEU A 104 7.13 8.76 -4.28
C LEU A 104 5.84 9.58 -4.16
N VAL A 105 5.23 9.60 -2.97
CA VAL A 105 4.02 10.40 -2.72
C VAL A 105 4.32 11.90 -2.81
N ALA A 106 5.46 12.35 -2.28
CA ALA A 106 5.89 13.74 -2.41
C ALA A 106 6.13 14.13 -3.88
N ILE A 107 6.78 13.27 -4.68
CA ILE A 107 6.94 13.48 -6.11
C ILE A 107 5.59 13.56 -6.79
N ALA A 108 4.67 12.64 -6.50
CA ALA A 108 3.32 12.66 -7.05
C ALA A 108 2.59 13.98 -6.72
N ALA A 109 2.72 14.48 -5.48
CA ALA A 109 2.10 15.73 -5.05
C ALA A 109 2.69 16.97 -5.74
N LEU A 110 3.96 16.91 -6.16
CA LEU A 110 4.63 18.01 -6.86
C LEU A 110 4.35 18.04 -8.37
N LEU A 111 3.88 16.93 -8.95
CA LEU A 111 3.49 16.88 -10.35
C LEU A 111 2.24 17.76 -10.55
N ARG A 112 2.35 18.77 -11.43
CA ARG A 112 1.25 19.69 -11.74
C ARG A 112 1.01 19.70 -13.25
N GLY A 113 -0.27 19.73 -13.65
CA GLY A 113 -0.68 19.79 -15.06
C GLY A 113 -1.83 18.84 -15.35
N GLU A 114 -2.61 19.13 -16.38
CA GLU A 114 -3.79 18.35 -16.76
C GLU A 114 -3.45 16.90 -17.14
N SER A 115 -2.27 16.66 -17.74
CA SER A 115 -1.78 15.32 -18.10
C SER A 115 -1.17 14.53 -16.94
N SER A 116 -0.96 15.16 -15.78
CA SER A 116 -0.26 14.52 -14.65
C SER A 116 -1.15 13.60 -13.81
N GLY A 117 -2.47 13.71 -13.90
CA GLY A 117 -3.40 12.96 -13.04
C GLY A 117 -3.25 11.45 -13.13
N LEU A 118 -3.06 10.88 -14.32
CA LEU A 118 -2.81 9.44 -14.48
C LEU A 118 -1.46 9.02 -13.91
N VAL A 119 -0.42 9.83 -14.13
CA VAL A 119 0.92 9.55 -13.60
C VAL A 119 0.91 9.61 -12.07
N GLN A 120 0.27 10.62 -11.49
CA GLN A 120 0.07 10.75 -10.05
C GLN A 120 -0.64 9.52 -9.49
N PHE A 121 -1.74 9.12 -10.11
CA PHE A 121 -2.53 7.94 -9.71
C PHE A 121 -1.65 6.69 -9.68
N TYR A 122 -0.92 6.37 -10.75
CA TYR A 122 -0.07 5.18 -10.79
C TYR A 122 1.12 5.25 -9.85
N LEU A 123 1.72 6.42 -9.62
CA LEU A 123 2.78 6.60 -8.63
C LEU A 123 2.29 6.32 -7.20
N VAL A 124 1.09 6.81 -6.86
CA VAL A 124 0.48 6.54 -5.55
C VAL A 124 0.11 5.07 -5.41
N VAL A 125 -0.48 4.45 -6.44
CA VAL A 125 -0.78 3.02 -6.46
C VAL A 125 0.48 2.18 -6.27
N PHE A 126 1.57 2.50 -6.97
CA PHE A 126 2.86 1.85 -6.81
C PHE A 126 3.41 2.01 -5.38
N ALA A 127 3.36 3.23 -4.83
CA ALA A 127 3.78 3.51 -3.47
C ALA A 127 2.96 2.71 -2.43
N MET A 128 1.65 2.57 -2.64
CA MET A 128 0.79 1.76 -1.77
C MET A 128 1.12 0.27 -1.87
N GLY A 129 1.50 -0.22 -3.05
CA GLY A 129 2.05 -1.57 -3.20
C GLY A 129 3.32 -1.78 -2.37
N MET A 130 4.23 -0.79 -2.34
CA MET A 130 5.44 -0.85 -1.49
C MET A 130 5.10 -0.89 0.01
N VAL A 131 4.08 -0.13 0.44
CA VAL A 131 3.60 -0.17 1.85
C VAL A 131 3.11 -1.57 2.22
N ASN A 132 2.39 -2.24 1.32
CA ASN A 132 1.91 -3.60 1.54
C ASN A 132 3.06 -4.57 1.85
N ALA A 133 4.17 -4.48 1.12
CA ALA A 133 5.38 -5.28 1.38
C ALA A 133 6.00 -5.01 2.77
N ALA A 134 5.91 -3.76 3.28
CA ALA A 134 6.42 -3.42 4.60
C ALA A 134 5.60 -4.07 5.72
N VAL A 135 4.27 -4.17 5.53
CA VAL A 135 3.35 -4.76 6.52
C VAL A 135 3.53 -6.27 6.64
N GLU A 136 3.73 -6.96 5.52
CA GLU A 136 3.91 -8.42 5.47
C GLU A 136 5.13 -8.89 6.29
N HIS A 137 6.13 -8.03 6.47
CA HIS A 137 7.36 -8.32 7.21
C HIS A 137 7.30 -7.98 8.71
N ILE A 138 6.16 -7.50 9.23
CA ILE A 138 6.00 -7.24 10.66
C ILE A 138 5.71 -8.55 11.39
N GLU A 139 6.79 -9.21 11.86
CA GLU A 139 6.83 -10.28 12.87
C GLU A 139 5.95 -11.52 12.60
N GLY A 140 5.90 -12.07 11.41
CA GLY A 140 5.28 -13.38 11.17
C GLY A 140 3.78 -13.43 11.50
N LEU A 141 3.12 -12.29 11.58
CA LEU A 141 1.67 -12.19 11.60
C LEU A 141 1.22 -12.22 10.13
N PRO A 142 0.45 -13.24 9.69
CA PRO A 142 -0.13 -13.25 8.36
C PRO A 142 -1.28 -12.23 8.32
N ILE A 143 -0.94 -10.97 8.17
CA ILE A 143 -1.94 -9.92 8.00
C ILE A 143 -1.89 -9.52 6.54
N GLY A 144 -2.56 -10.30 5.73
CA GLY A 144 -2.90 -9.92 4.37
C GLY A 144 -3.90 -8.77 4.41
N LEU A 145 -3.47 -7.59 3.99
CA LEU A 145 -4.39 -6.53 3.57
C LEU A 145 -4.84 -6.87 2.14
N THR A 146 -5.84 -7.72 2.02
CA THR A 146 -6.52 -7.98 0.76
C THR A 146 -7.89 -7.35 0.77
#